data_3c1e39f77a0c9ba43e0aab2cd76b462b
#
_entry.id   3c1e39f77a0c9ba43e0aab2cd76b462b
#
_cell.length_a   1.000
_cell.length_b   1.000
_cell.length_c   1.000
_cell.angle_alpha   90.00
_cell.angle_beta   90.00
_cell.angle_gamma   90.00
#
_symmetry.space_group_name_H-M   'P 1'
#
loop_
_entity.id
_entity.type
_entity.pdbx_description
1 polymer ?
#
loop_
_entity_poly.entity_id
_entity_poly.type
_entity_poly.pdbx_seq_one_letter_code
_entity_poly.pdbx_strand_id
1 'polypeptide(L)'
;MPTMPKSLFWTRTDTAGAEHALFDDGQGLTARGTLTAVDPVPYTCRYHLATDPQWASVRLEVEAEGTGWLRSVRLERTTDGWRVTTAEQGDLDAALRAAGHPTAGLPGTDDPGRLAGALDVDLGGAALFNALPVHRLGLTAAPADTPHRIDVAWVLVPSLTVVPAEQVYTPLGPGRVRFTSDTFTTDIDLDGDGYVLRYPGLAERVDPR
;
A
#
# COMPACT_ATOMS: atom_id res chain seq x y z
N MET A 1 5.92 -11.53 26.15
CA MET A 1 4.59 -12.09 25.82
C MET A 1 4.34 -11.79 24.38
N PRO A 2 3.80 -12.73 23.56
CA PRO A 2 3.38 -12.38 22.23
C PRO A 2 2.32 -11.28 22.32
N THR A 3 2.53 -10.18 21.60
CA THR A 3 1.54 -9.12 21.45
C THR A 3 0.34 -9.68 20.72
N MET A 4 -0.87 -9.33 21.15
CA MET A 4 -2.07 -9.71 20.41
C MET A 4 -2.07 -8.95 19.08
N PRO A 5 -2.41 -9.61 17.96
CA PRO A 5 -2.54 -8.91 16.68
C PRO A 5 -3.51 -7.75 16.79
N LYS A 6 -3.13 -6.61 16.21
CA LYS A 6 -4.01 -5.45 16.06
C LYS A 6 -4.91 -5.64 14.84
N SER A 7 -6.08 -5.00 14.86
CA SER A 7 -7.05 -5.02 13.76
C SER A 7 -7.52 -3.60 13.48
N LEU A 8 -7.39 -3.16 12.22
CA LEU A 8 -7.89 -1.88 11.76
C LEU A 8 -8.77 -2.06 10.52
N PHE A 9 -9.77 -1.20 10.41
CA PHE A 9 -10.71 -1.20 9.29
C PHE A 9 -10.89 0.21 8.74
N TRP A 10 -10.81 0.35 7.42
CA TRP A 10 -11.04 1.60 6.71
C TRP A 10 -12.13 1.41 5.65
N THR A 11 -13.03 2.39 5.56
CA THR A 11 -13.87 2.56 4.38
C THR A 11 -13.12 3.37 3.35
N ARG A 12 -13.20 2.99 2.09
CA ARG A 12 -12.67 3.79 0.99
C ARG A 12 -13.62 4.95 0.69
N THR A 13 -13.05 6.08 0.31
CA THR A 13 -13.78 7.30 -0.04
C THR A 13 -13.65 7.68 -1.52
N ASP A 14 -12.71 7.05 -2.23
CA ASP A 14 -12.48 7.19 -3.67
C ASP A 14 -13.36 6.25 -4.49
N THR A 15 -13.77 5.13 -3.94
CA THR A 15 -14.64 4.12 -4.55
C THR A 15 -15.46 3.41 -3.47
N ALA A 16 -16.53 2.72 -3.85
CA ALA A 16 -17.21 1.82 -2.90
C ALA A 16 -16.29 0.63 -2.59
N GLY A 17 -15.83 0.54 -1.35
CA GLY A 17 -14.87 -0.45 -0.93
C GLY A 17 -14.41 -0.28 0.50
N ALA A 18 -13.54 -1.17 0.93
CA ALA A 18 -12.98 -1.16 2.27
C ALA A 18 -11.64 -1.88 2.33
N GLU A 19 -10.85 -1.57 3.36
CA GLU A 19 -9.66 -2.32 3.76
C GLU A 19 -9.85 -2.84 5.18
N HIS A 20 -9.51 -4.11 5.40
CA HIS A 20 -9.38 -4.71 6.72
C HIS A 20 -7.97 -5.29 6.86
N ALA A 21 -7.24 -4.84 7.87
CA ALA A 21 -5.88 -5.30 8.17
C ALA A 21 -5.79 -5.93 9.55
N LEU A 22 -5.07 -7.05 9.63
CA LEU A 22 -4.64 -7.70 10.87
C LEU A 22 -3.12 -7.69 10.89
N PHE A 23 -2.50 -7.21 11.97
CA PHE A 23 -1.05 -7.03 12.01
C PHE A 23 -0.45 -7.14 13.41
N ASP A 24 0.85 -7.39 13.44
CA ASP A 24 1.73 -7.29 14.61
C ASP A 24 2.85 -6.30 14.29
N ASP A 25 3.06 -5.32 15.17
CA ASP A 25 4.02 -4.23 15.00
C ASP A 25 5.12 -4.22 16.10
N GLY A 26 5.27 -5.32 16.82
CA GLY A 26 6.22 -5.43 17.93
C GLY A 26 7.69 -5.54 17.50
N GLN A 27 7.97 -6.02 16.29
CA GLN A 27 9.32 -6.20 15.72
C GLN A 27 9.33 -5.80 14.23
N GLY A 28 9.02 -4.53 13.94
CA GLY A 28 8.63 -4.10 12.63
C GLY A 28 7.17 -4.45 12.37
N LEU A 29 6.74 -4.51 11.10
CA LEU A 29 5.36 -4.80 10.73
C LEU A 29 5.24 -6.15 10.03
N THR A 30 4.39 -7.02 10.56
CA THR A 30 3.89 -8.19 9.84
C THR A 30 2.38 -8.05 9.73
N ALA A 31 1.87 -7.97 8.51
CA ALA A 31 0.46 -7.71 8.26
C ALA A 31 -0.12 -8.64 7.20
N ARG A 32 -1.42 -8.89 7.32
CA ARG A 32 -2.26 -9.46 6.28
C ARG A 32 -3.53 -8.63 6.18
N GLY A 33 -3.96 -8.35 4.97
CA GLY A 33 -5.18 -7.57 4.80
C GLY A 33 -5.97 -7.98 3.58
N THR A 34 -7.20 -7.49 3.55
CA THR A 34 -8.11 -7.63 2.43
C THR A 34 -8.62 -6.26 2.04
N LEU A 35 -8.50 -5.94 0.76
CA LEU A 35 -9.00 -4.74 0.14
C LEU A 35 -10.10 -5.13 -0.85
N THR A 36 -11.22 -4.42 -0.85
CA THR A 36 -12.29 -4.59 -1.83
C THR A 36 -12.57 -3.26 -2.50
N ALA A 37 -12.91 -3.29 -3.79
CA ALA A 37 -13.37 -2.10 -4.51
C ALA A 37 -14.27 -2.50 -5.69
N VAL A 38 -15.06 -1.55 -6.19
CA VAL A 38 -15.91 -1.76 -7.38
C VAL A 38 -15.32 -1.17 -8.65
N ASP A 39 -14.43 -0.20 -8.55
CA ASP A 39 -13.78 0.47 -9.67
C ASP A 39 -12.32 0.01 -9.83
N PRO A 40 -11.83 -0.12 -11.08
CA PRO A 40 -12.49 0.03 -12.39
C PRO A 40 -13.38 -1.16 -12.75
N VAL A 41 -13.23 -2.29 -12.09
CA VAL A 41 -14.07 -3.50 -12.12
C VAL A 41 -14.12 -4.08 -10.71
N PRO A 42 -15.21 -4.71 -10.27
CA PRO A 42 -15.28 -5.30 -8.93
C PRO A 42 -14.17 -6.32 -8.69
N TYR A 43 -13.44 -6.14 -7.57
CA TYR A 43 -12.36 -7.03 -7.18
C TYR A 43 -12.21 -7.17 -5.66
N THR A 44 -11.59 -8.27 -5.28
CA THR A 44 -11.01 -8.50 -3.95
C THR A 44 -9.50 -8.59 -4.10
N CYS A 45 -8.77 -7.90 -3.26
CA CYS A 45 -7.32 -7.95 -3.18
C CYS A 45 -6.91 -8.40 -1.78
N ARG A 46 -6.03 -9.39 -1.68
CA ARG A 46 -5.43 -9.85 -0.42
C ARG A 46 -3.96 -9.56 -0.44
N TYR A 47 -3.40 -9.17 0.71
CA TYR A 47 -1.97 -8.94 0.82
C TYR A 47 -1.37 -9.54 2.07
N HIS A 48 -0.08 -9.90 1.98
CA HIS A 48 0.79 -10.25 3.09
C HIS A 48 2.04 -9.39 3.01
N LEU A 49 2.29 -8.63 4.06
CA LEU A 49 3.40 -7.69 4.17
C LEU A 49 4.30 -8.09 5.33
N ALA A 50 5.61 -8.01 5.13
CA ALA A 50 6.60 -8.12 6.20
C ALA A 50 7.68 -7.05 6.03
N THR A 51 8.09 -6.44 7.14
CA THR A 51 9.22 -5.52 7.24
C THR A 51 10.32 -6.11 8.12
N ASP A 52 11.49 -5.49 8.10
CA ASP A 52 12.49 -5.68 9.14
C ASP A 52 12.13 -4.87 10.41
N PRO A 53 12.89 -5.03 11.53
CA PRO A 53 12.65 -4.29 12.76
C PRO A 53 12.79 -2.76 12.62
N GLN A 54 13.42 -2.27 11.55
CA GLN A 54 13.54 -0.85 11.22
C GLN A 54 12.43 -0.36 10.30
N TRP A 55 11.38 -1.19 10.08
CA TRP A 55 10.22 -0.90 9.24
C TRP A 55 10.50 -0.82 7.73
N ALA A 56 11.69 -1.16 7.27
CA ALA A 56 11.94 -1.27 5.85
C ALA A 56 11.31 -2.57 5.30
N SER A 57 10.62 -2.48 4.18
CA SER A 57 9.89 -3.60 3.60
C SER A 57 10.84 -4.72 3.15
N VAL A 58 10.53 -5.97 3.51
CA VAL A 58 11.30 -7.18 3.13
C VAL A 58 10.54 -8.02 2.14
N ARG A 59 9.21 -8.09 2.29
CA ARG A 59 8.35 -8.91 1.42
C ARG A 59 6.95 -8.33 1.35
N LEU A 60 6.40 -8.33 0.13
CA LEU A 60 4.99 -8.09 -0.13
C LEU A 60 4.48 -9.17 -1.09
N GLU A 61 3.40 -9.84 -0.71
CA GLU A 61 2.65 -10.73 -1.57
C GLU A 61 1.24 -10.14 -1.74
N VAL A 62 0.79 -10.03 -2.98
CA VAL A 62 -0.53 -9.49 -3.32
C VAL A 62 -1.21 -10.43 -4.31
N GLU A 63 -2.47 -10.73 -4.03
CA GLU A 63 -3.37 -11.43 -4.92
C GLU A 63 -4.61 -10.58 -5.14
N ALA A 64 -4.97 -10.35 -6.39
CA ALA A 64 -6.19 -9.64 -6.78
C ALA A 64 -7.02 -10.53 -7.69
N GLU A 65 -8.31 -10.63 -7.42
CA GLU A 65 -9.24 -11.48 -8.16
C GLU A 65 -10.56 -10.77 -8.43
N GLY A 66 -11.14 -11.09 -9.57
CA GLY A 66 -12.48 -10.67 -9.98
C GLY A 66 -13.13 -11.71 -10.90
N THR A 67 -14.23 -11.36 -11.52
CA THR A 67 -14.94 -12.30 -12.38
C THR A 67 -14.11 -12.70 -13.60
N GLY A 68 -13.64 -13.94 -13.64
CA GLY A 68 -12.90 -14.52 -14.76
C GLY A 68 -11.42 -14.19 -14.81
N TRP A 69 -10.84 -13.63 -13.75
CA TRP A 69 -9.41 -13.34 -13.67
C TRP A 69 -8.88 -13.42 -12.24
N LEU A 70 -7.61 -13.75 -12.12
CA LEU A 70 -6.82 -13.70 -10.90
C LEU A 70 -5.40 -13.29 -11.28
N ARG A 71 -4.81 -12.37 -10.53
CA ARG A 71 -3.42 -11.95 -10.64
C ARG A 71 -2.72 -12.06 -9.29
N SER A 72 -1.43 -12.37 -9.32
CA SER A 72 -0.60 -12.28 -8.13
C SER A 72 0.74 -11.62 -8.46
N VAL A 73 1.27 -10.91 -7.46
CA VAL A 73 2.62 -10.36 -7.48
C VAL A 73 3.28 -10.62 -6.13
N ARG A 74 4.54 -11.01 -6.16
CA ARG A 74 5.40 -11.16 -4.99
C ARG A 74 6.65 -10.34 -5.17
N LEU A 75 6.91 -9.44 -4.25
CA LEU A 75 8.12 -8.65 -4.13
C LEU A 75 8.93 -9.18 -2.93
N GLU A 76 10.19 -9.49 -3.15
CA GLU A 76 11.15 -9.89 -2.10
C GLU A 76 12.38 -9.01 -2.22
N ARG A 77 12.75 -8.33 -1.12
CA ARG A 77 13.99 -7.54 -1.09
C ARG A 77 15.20 -8.46 -0.99
N THR A 78 16.16 -8.24 -1.85
CA THR A 78 17.44 -8.91 -1.89
C THR A 78 18.58 -7.91 -1.63
N THR A 79 19.83 -8.38 -1.58
CA THR A 79 21.01 -7.50 -1.49
C THR A 79 21.13 -6.53 -2.68
N ASP A 80 20.63 -6.92 -3.85
CA ASP A 80 20.81 -6.20 -5.11
C ASP A 80 19.54 -5.44 -5.55
N GLY A 81 18.51 -5.37 -4.70
CA GLY A 81 17.24 -4.71 -5.00
C GLY A 81 16.02 -5.61 -4.78
N TRP A 82 15.06 -5.57 -5.68
CA TRP A 82 13.82 -6.32 -5.56
C TRP A 82 13.73 -7.45 -6.57
N ARG A 83 13.39 -8.66 -6.10
CA ARG A 83 12.90 -9.74 -6.95
C ARG A 83 11.39 -9.60 -7.07
N VAL A 84 10.89 -9.59 -8.30
CA VAL A 84 9.45 -9.52 -8.60
C VAL A 84 9.05 -10.79 -9.32
N THR A 85 8.03 -11.48 -8.80
CA THR A 85 7.47 -12.70 -9.39
C THR A 85 5.97 -12.52 -9.55
N THR A 86 5.43 -12.94 -10.68
CA THR A 86 4.01 -12.74 -11.01
C THR A 86 3.35 -13.99 -11.51
N ALA A 87 2.04 -14.08 -11.36
CA ALA A 87 1.21 -15.04 -12.06
C ALA A 87 -0.11 -14.40 -12.47
N GLU A 88 -0.69 -14.88 -13.55
CA GLU A 88 -2.01 -14.49 -14.03
C GLU A 88 -2.78 -15.72 -14.47
N GLN A 89 -4.06 -15.74 -14.14
CA GLN A 89 -5.03 -16.72 -14.60
C GLN A 89 -6.27 -15.98 -15.08
N GLY A 90 -6.81 -16.36 -16.24
CA GLY A 90 -7.92 -15.63 -16.87
C GLY A 90 -7.42 -14.37 -17.58
N ASP A 91 -8.26 -13.32 -17.68
CA ASP A 91 -7.97 -12.12 -18.48
C ASP A 91 -8.59 -10.87 -17.84
N LEU A 92 -7.79 -10.14 -17.03
CA LEU A 92 -8.20 -8.85 -16.47
C LEU A 92 -8.44 -7.81 -17.58
N ASP A 93 -7.62 -7.81 -18.63
CA ASP A 93 -7.74 -6.83 -19.70
C ASP A 93 -9.04 -7.00 -20.49
N ALA A 94 -9.55 -8.24 -20.63
CA ALA A 94 -10.88 -8.46 -21.19
C ALA A 94 -11.98 -7.91 -20.26
N ALA A 95 -11.87 -8.08 -18.97
CA ALA A 95 -12.84 -7.53 -18.00
C ALA A 95 -12.83 -5.99 -18.02
N LEU A 96 -11.64 -5.37 -18.06
CA LEU A 96 -11.49 -3.91 -18.15
C LEU A 96 -12.09 -3.36 -19.45
N ARG A 97 -11.79 -3.98 -20.60
CA ARG A 97 -12.38 -3.58 -21.90
C ARG A 97 -13.90 -3.70 -21.91
N ALA A 98 -14.43 -4.77 -21.32
CA ALA A 98 -15.88 -4.97 -21.23
C ALA A 98 -16.57 -3.90 -20.36
N ALA A 99 -15.85 -3.35 -19.38
CA ALA A 99 -16.29 -2.25 -18.52
C ALA A 99 -15.98 -0.84 -19.11
N GLY A 100 -15.36 -0.76 -20.29
CA GLY A 100 -15.03 0.52 -20.94
C GLY A 100 -13.75 1.18 -20.43
N HIS A 101 -12.88 0.42 -19.74
CA HIS A 101 -11.60 0.91 -19.24
C HIS A 101 -10.41 0.51 -20.12
N PRO A 102 -9.30 1.27 -20.09
CA PRO A 102 -8.05 0.88 -20.73
C PRO A 102 -7.52 -0.44 -20.18
N THR A 103 -6.78 -1.17 -20.99
CA THR A 103 -6.06 -2.37 -20.55
C THR A 103 -4.93 -2.01 -19.59
N ALA A 104 -4.65 -2.91 -18.67
CA ALA A 104 -3.59 -2.75 -17.66
C ALA A 104 -2.25 -3.40 -18.08
N GLY A 105 -2.27 -4.29 -19.07
CA GLY A 105 -1.12 -5.10 -19.44
C GLY A 105 -0.83 -6.21 -18.42
N LEU A 106 0.38 -6.73 -18.40
CA LEU A 106 0.79 -7.82 -17.49
C LEU A 106 1.09 -7.30 -16.07
N PRO A 107 0.89 -8.13 -15.03
CA PRO A 107 1.30 -7.78 -13.67
C PRO A 107 2.83 -7.71 -13.53
N GLY A 108 3.33 -7.03 -12.50
CA GLY A 108 4.75 -6.89 -12.19
C GLY A 108 5.40 -5.68 -12.86
N THR A 109 6.67 -5.81 -13.18
CA THR A 109 7.48 -4.76 -13.81
C THR A 109 8.40 -5.36 -14.86
N ASP A 110 8.65 -4.62 -15.93
CA ASP A 110 9.60 -5.02 -16.99
C ASP A 110 11.06 -4.86 -16.55
N ASP A 111 11.32 -4.00 -15.59
CA ASP A 111 12.67 -3.69 -15.09
C ASP A 111 12.69 -3.56 -13.56
N PRO A 112 12.92 -4.66 -12.82
CA PRO A 112 13.06 -4.62 -11.37
C PRO A 112 14.25 -3.76 -10.87
N GLY A 113 15.25 -3.51 -11.71
CA GLY A 113 16.39 -2.65 -11.36
C GLY A 113 15.97 -1.21 -11.03
N ARG A 114 14.89 -0.72 -11.60
CA ARG A 114 14.33 0.60 -11.30
C ARG A 114 13.76 0.73 -9.87
N LEU A 115 13.57 -0.39 -9.19
CA LEU A 115 13.08 -0.43 -7.80
C LEU A 115 14.22 -0.47 -6.77
N ALA A 116 15.49 -0.48 -7.19
CA ALA A 116 16.65 -0.72 -6.32
C ALA A 116 16.75 0.29 -5.15
N GLY A 117 16.33 1.55 -5.34
CA GLY A 117 16.32 2.58 -4.30
C GLY A 117 15.17 2.48 -3.30
N ALA A 118 14.14 1.71 -3.60
CA ALA A 118 12.94 1.62 -2.77
C ALA A 118 13.21 0.81 -1.50
N LEU A 119 13.02 1.43 -0.34
CA LEU A 119 13.01 0.76 0.97
C LEU A 119 11.59 0.38 1.42
N ASP A 120 10.60 1.07 0.90
CA ASP A 120 9.20 0.85 1.19
C ASP A 120 8.50 0.28 -0.04
N VAL A 121 7.50 -0.55 0.21
CA VAL A 121 6.47 -0.89 -0.78
C VAL A 121 5.23 -0.05 -0.50
N ASP A 122 4.43 0.20 -1.53
CA ASP A 122 3.12 0.81 -1.39
C ASP A 122 2.09 -0.01 -2.16
N LEU A 123 0.87 -0.11 -1.65
CA LEU A 123 -0.23 -0.80 -2.30
C LEU A 123 -1.36 0.19 -2.55
N GLY A 124 -1.68 0.40 -3.81
CA GLY A 124 -2.73 1.33 -4.21
C GLY A 124 -4.06 1.05 -3.50
N GLY A 125 -4.64 2.08 -2.90
CA GLY A 125 -5.91 1.98 -2.19
C GLY A 125 -5.85 1.43 -0.75
N ALA A 126 -4.67 1.04 -0.25
CA ALA A 126 -4.50 0.50 1.09
C ALA A 126 -3.93 1.56 2.06
N ALA A 127 -4.70 1.92 3.09
CA ALA A 127 -4.32 2.93 4.06
C ALA A 127 -3.19 2.47 5.00
N LEU A 128 -3.12 1.16 5.29
CA LEU A 128 -2.11 0.60 6.19
C LEU A 128 -0.67 0.92 5.74
N PHE A 129 -0.41 0.94 4.44
CA PHE A 129 0.96 1.09 3.90
C PHE A 129 1.60 2.43 4.22
N ASN A 130 0.82 3.47 4.53
CA ASN A 130 1.34 4.75 5.00
C ASN A 130 2.07 4.63 6.35
N ALA A 131 1.77 3.61 7.16
CA ALA A 131 2.48 3.37 8.40
C ALA A 131 3.97 3.03 8.19
N LEU A 132 4.35 2.47 7.03
CA LEU A 132 5.75 2.11 6.75
C LEU A 132 6.68 3.32 6.84
N PRO A 133 6.54 4.36 6.00
CA PRO A 133 7.37 5.55 6.09
C PRO A 133 7.15 6.34 7.39
N VAL A 134 5.92 6.36 7.93
CA VAL A 134 5.63 7.06 9.20
C VAL A 134 6.48 6.51 10.34
N HIS A 135 6.54 5.19 10.50
CA HIS A 135 7.34 4.56 11.54
C HIS A 135 8.84 4.56 11.22
N ARG A 136 9.22 4.17 9.99
CA ARG A 136 10.63 4.08 9.59
C ARG A 136 11.37 5.41 9.72
N LEU A 137 10.69 6.52 9.44
CA LEU A 137 11.26 7.86 9.51
C LEU A 137 10.93 8.58 10.83
N GLY A 138 10.17 7.97 11.74
CA GLY A 138 9.78 8.56 13.02
C GLY A 138 8.94 9.84 12.87
N LEU A 139 8.05 9.91 11.85
CA LEU A 139 7.36 11.16 11.47
C LEU A 139 6.41 11.69 12.55
N THR A 140 5.93 10.85 13.46
CA THR A 140 5.09 11.29 14.59
C THR A 140 5.82 12.17 15.60
N ALA A 141 7.17 12.06 15.65
CA ALA A 141 8.03 12.83 16.54
C ALA A 141 8.99 13.78 15.76
N ALA A 142 8.97 13.75 14.44
CA ALA A 142 9.84 14.57 13.60
C ALA A 142 9.43 16.05 13.66
N PRO A 143 10.40 16.99 13.48
CA PRO A 143 10.10 18.41 13.38
C PRO A 143 9.10 18.69 12.26
N ALA A 144 8.15 19.59 12.53
CA ALA A 144 7.21 20.03 11.52
C ALA A 144 7.92 20.73 10.34
N ASP A 145 7.27 20.71 9.18
CA ASP A 145 7.71 21.36 7.94
C ASP A 145 9.04 20.84 7.37
N THR A 146 9.51 19.67 7.83
CA THR A 146 10.70 19.03 7.27
C THR A 146 10.27 17.94 6.28
N PRO A 147 10.45 18.11 4.96
CA PRO A 147 10.05 17.11 3.98
C PRO A 147 10.99 15.90 3.98
N HIS A 148 10.44 14.72 3.98
CA HIS A 148 11.12 13.42 3.85
C HIS A 148 10.75 12.79 2.52
N ARG A 149 11.72 12.73 1.61
CA ARG A 149 11.56 12.12 0.28
C ARG A 149 11.95 10.66 0.34
N ILE A 150 11.13 9.79 -0.24
CA ILE A 150 11.34 8.36 -0.32
C ILE A 150 11.04 7.82 -1.71
N ASP A 151 11.76 6.77 -2.10
CA ASP A 151 11.43 5.95 -3.24
C ASP A 151 10.66 4.72 -2.78
N VAL A 152 9.57 4.39 -3.46
CA VAL A 152 8.72 3.23 -3.16
C VAL A 152 8.55 2.33 -4.37
N ALA A 153 8.40 1.02 -4.12
CA ALA A 153 7.87 0.09 -5.10
C ALA A 153 6.33 0.11 -4.98
N TRP A 154 5.67 0.86 -5.86
CA TRP A 154 4.23 1.04 -5.82
C TRP A 154 3.51 -0.02 -6.64
N VAL A 155 2.66 -0.80 -5.97
CA VAL A 155 1.82 -1.85 -6.59
C VAL A 155 0.45 -1.27 -6.87
N LEU A 156 0.09 -1.18 -8.13
CA LEU A 156 -1.20 -0.68 -8.59
C LEU A 156 -2.26 -1.79 -8.50
N VAL A 157 -3.46 -1.47 -8.03
CA VAL A 157 -4.59 -2.42 -8.02
C VAL A 157 -5.70 -1.94 -8.96
N PRO A 158 -6.37 -2.87 -9.64
CA PRO A 158 -6.25 -4.33 -9.58
C PRO A 158 -5.18 -4.92 -10.52
N SER A 159 -4.43 -4.08 -11.27
CA SER A 159 -3.48 -4.53 -12.31
C SER A 159 -2.32 -5.34 -11.77
N LEU A 160 -1.89 -5.07 -10.53
CA LEU A 160 -0.66 -5.54 -9.90
C LEU A 160 0.60 -5.19 -10.70
N THR A 161 0.53 -4.14 -11.50
CA THR A 161 1.72 -3.51 -12.10
C THR A 161 2.53 -2.87 -10.98
N VAL A 162 3.85 -3.04 -11.01
CA VAL A 162 4.78 -2.47 -10.04
C VAL A 162 5.59 -1.38 -10.69
N VAL A 163 5.48 -0.17 -10.16
CA VAL A 163 6.18 1.01 -10.69
C VAL A 163 7.05 1.65 -9.61
N PRO A 164 8.23 2.19 -9.97
CA PRO A 164 8.95 3.08 -9.06
C PRO A 164 8.17 4.38 -8.92
N ALA A 165 8.03 4.87 -7.69
CA ALA A 165 7.40 6.15 -7.45
C ALA A 165 8.16 6.91 -6.35
N GLU A 166 8.19 8.22 -6.46
CA GLU A 166 8.69 9.10 -5.42
C GLU A 166 7.51 9.61 -4.59
N GLN A 167 7.66 9.56 -3.27
CA GLN A 167 6.70 10.10 -2.33
C GLN A 167 7.41 11.03 -1.34
N VAL A 168 6.73 12.09 -0.92
CA VAL A 168 7.24 13.03 0.08
C VAL A 168 6.27 13.10 1.26
N TYR A 169 6.78 12.85 2.44
CA TYR A 169 6.04 13.00 3.69
C TYR A 169 6.60 14.20 4.47
N THR A 170 5.74 15.15 4.82
CA THR A 170 6.12 16.33 5.59
C THR A 170 5.26 16.36 6.88
N PRO A 171 5.86 16.18 8.06
CA PRO A 171 5.14 16.36 9.32
C PRO A 171 4.55 17.77 9.42
N LEU A 172 3.29 17.87 9.84
CA LEU A 172 2.60 19.17 10.05
C LEU A 172 2.35 19.45 11.53
N GLY A 173 2.85 18.59 12.41
CA GLY A 173 2.62 18.61 13.85
C GLY A 173 2.05 17.29 14.34
N PRO A 174 1.67 17.19 15.62
CA PRO A 174 1.19 15.94 16.20
C PRO A 174 0.01 15.35 15.43
N GLY A 175 0.13 14.07 15.04
CA GLY A 175 -0.95 13.32 14.40
C GLY A 175 -1.29 13.75 12.97
N ARG A 176 -0.43 14.53 12.28
CA ARG A 176 -0.72 14.94 10.91
C ARG A 176 0.54 14.99 10.06
N VAL A 177 0.47 14.44 8.86
CA VAL A 177 1.53 14.50 7.85
C VAL A 177 0.95 14.93 6.50
N ARG A 178 1.69 15.73 5.74
CA ARG A 178 1.39 15.99 4.33
C ARG A 178 2.03 14.92 3.48
N PHE A 179 1.23 14.27 2.68
CA PHE A 179 1.67 13.37 1.61
C PHE A 179 1.68 14.11 0.28
N THR A 180 2.74 13.93 -0.49
CA THR A 180 2.84 14.45 -1.86
C THR A 180 3.44 13.37 -2.75
N SER A 181 2.84 13.16 -3.90
CA SER A 181 3.37 12.42 -5.04
C SER A 181 3.25 13.30 -6.30
N ASP A 182 3.71 12.85 -7.47
CA ASP A 182 3.83 13.66 -8.69
C ASP A 182 2.65 14.63 -8.95
N THR A 183 1.43 14.15 -8.81
CA THR A 183 0.21 14.92 -9.18
C THR A 183 -0.77 15.09 -8.02
N PHE A 184 -0.47 14.55 -6.84
CA PHE A 184 -1.40 14.49 -5.73
C PHE A 184 -0.77 14.96 -4.43
N THR A 185 -1.47 15.83 -3.71
CA THR A 185 -1.08 16.31 -2.38
C THR A 185 -2.29 16.31 -1.45
N THR A 186 -2.12 15.76 -0.26
CA THR A 186 -3.15 15.75 0.77
C THR A 186 -2.54 15.71 2.17
N ASP A 187 -3.28 16.15 3.16
CA ASP A 187 -2.91 16.06 4.57
C ASP A 187 -3.59 14.83 5.18
N ILE A 188 -2.79 13.90 5.72
CA ILE A 188 -3.24 12.64 6.33
C ILE A 188 -3.28 12.84 7.84
N ASP A 189 -4.42 12.52 8.46
CA ASP A 189 -4.56 12.48 9.92
C ASP A 189 -4.18 11.08 10.43
N LEU A 190 -3.31 11.04 11.45
CA LEU A 190 -2.79 9.83 12.07
C LEU A 190 -3.24 9.73 13.52
N ASP A 191 -3.38 8.51 14.03
CA ASP A 191 -3.54 8.27 15.46
C ASP A 191 -2.21 8.38 16.23
N GLY A 192 -2.26 8.18 17.56
CA GLY A 192 -1.07 8.24 18.42
C GLY A 192 -0.04 7.15 18.14
N ASP A 193 -0.44 6.07 17.48
CA ASP A 193 0.42 4.95 17.06
C ASP A 193 0.95 5.12 15.61
N GLY A 194 0.56 6.20 14.89
CA GLY A 194 1.03 6.50 13.52
C GLY A 194 0.23 5.82 12.40
N TYR A 195 -0.95 5.27 12.71
CA TYR A 195 -1.84 4.69 11.70
C TYR A 195 -2.85 5.72 11.20
N VAL A 196 -3.25 5.59 9.95
CA VAL A 196 -4.19 6.50 9.29
C VAL A 196 -5.55 6.50 10.00
N LEU A 197 -5.99 7.69 10.42
CA LEU A 197 -7.37 7.97 10.81
C LEU A 197 -8.19 8.41 9.60
N ARG A 198 -7.63 9.36 8.83
CA ARG A 198 -8.27 9.92 7.66
C ARG A 198 -7.23 10.24 6.59
N TYR A 199 -7.47 9.74 5.40
CA TYR A 199 -6.72 10.06 4.20
C TYR A 199 -7.71 10.62 3.16
N PRO A 200 -7.83 11.97 3.05
CA PRO A 200 -8.78 12.59 2.13
C PRO A 200 -8.60 12.10 0.68
N GLY A 201 -9.69 11.66 0.06
CA GLY A 201 -9.67 11.09 -1.30
C GLY A 201 -9.21 9.65 -1.38
N LEU A 202 -8.99 8.95 -0.25
CA LEU A 202 -8.65 7.54 -0.22
C LEU A 202 -9.46 6.73 0.80
N ALA A 203 -9.33 7.05 2.11
CA ALA A 203 -9.91 6.21 3.14
C ALA A 203 -10.17 6.94 4.47
N GLU A 204 -11.14 6.44 5.22
CA GLU A 204 -11.41 6.83 6.61
C GLU A 204 -11.52 5.59 7.50
N ARG A 205 -10.85 5.63 8.66
CA ARG A 205 -10.90 4.53 9.63
C ARG A 205 -12.27 4.43 10.27
N VAL A 206 -12.72 3.20 10.47
CA VAL A 206 -13.95 2.87 11.18
C VAL A 206 -13.58 2.10 12.43
N ASP A 207 -13.77 2.70 13.59
CA ASP A 207 -13.54 2.06 14.88
C ASP A 207 -14.81 1.35 15.36
N PRO A 208 -14.68 0.20 16.07
CA PRO A 208 -15.82 -0.48 16.67
C PRO A 208 -16.57 0.44 17.63
N ARG A 209 -17.90 0.37 17.62
CA ARG A 209 -18.76 1.10 18.57
C ARG A 209 -18.82 0.41 19.91
#